data_6151d32b3f2ce0a68ff63cd5d7f2f344
#
_entry.id   6151d32b3f2ce0a68ff63cd5d7f2f344
#
_cell.length_a   1.000
_cell.length_b   1.000
_cell.length_c   1.000
_cell.angle_alpha   90.00
_cell.angle_beta   90.00
_cell.angle_gamma   90.00
#
_symmetry.space_group_name_H-M   'P 1'
#
loop_
_entity.id
_entity.type
_entity.pdbx_description
1 polymer ?
#
loop_
_entity_poly.entity_id
_entity_poly.type
_entity_poly.pdbx_seq_one_letter_code
_entity_poly.pdbx_strand_id
1 'polypeptide(L)'
;AGFLQWLREREISKTRAYGLIQLAESEQGLVGEGLLEQSSVNQFSKRAFLETALAAPEVQVMIAEAANEGQEITRKQVRRLTDDFTSATSPLLPDEIRQRAQENLLPSKVVAPLVRELSKLPELQQEDFRKVLRDEPEIDRIKDVTHTARWITKATESGVAVRAFQQGELD
;
A
#
# COMPACT_ATOMS: atom_id res chain seq x y z
N ALA A 1 -6.36 9.36 36.33
CA ALA A 1 -6.57 7.92 36.42
C ALA A 1 -6.80 7.36 35.03
N GLY A 2 -6.78 6.07 34.92
CA GLY A 2 -7.07 5.39 33.69
C GLY A 2 -5.84 4.89 32.94
N PHE A 3 -6.01 4.65 31.65
CA PHE A 3 -5.05 3.95 30.80
C PHE A 3 -3.68 4.61 30.72
N LEU A 4 -3.64 5.94 30.55
CA LEU A 4 -2.37 6.67 30.45
C LEU A 4 -1.56 6.62 31.74
N GLN A 5 -2.22 6.72 32.89
CA GLN A 5 -1.56 6.58 34.19
C GLN A 5 -1.03 5.16 34.39
N TRP A 6 -1.80 4.16 34.04
CA TRP A 6 -1.41 2.75 34.09
C TRP A 6 -0.14 2.51 33.25
N LEU A 7 -0.06 3.08 32.05
CA LEU A 7 1.11 3.00 31.17
C LEU A 7 2.36 3.63 31.80
N ARG A 8 2.20 4.83 32.42
CA ARG A 8 3.32 5.54 33.09
C ARG A 8 3.89 4.71 34.24
N GLU A 9 3.01 4.09 35.03
CA GLU A 9 3.41 3.26 36.14
C GLU A 9 4.23 2.05 35.72
N ARG A 10 4.05 1.59 34.47
CA ARG A 10 4.77 0.45 33.87
C ARG A 10 5.86 0.84 32.89
N GLU A 11 6.17 2.13 32.81
CA GLU A 11 7.19 2.67 31.90
C GLU A 11 6.96 2.29 30.43
N ILE A 12 5.70 2.16 30.02
CA ILE A 12 5.31 1.84 28.62
C ILE A 12 4.94 3.13 27.91
N SER A 13 5.60 3.40 26.78
CA SER A 13 5.24 4.56 25.95
C SER A 13 3.85 4.40 25.34
N LYS A 14 3.14 5.51 25.15
CA LYS A 14 1.82 5.53 24.50
C LYS A 14 1.86 4.89 23.11
N THR A 15 2.88 5.19 22.32
CA THR A 15 3.07 4.62 20.98
C THR A 15 3.21 3.10 21.02
N ARG A 16 4.03 2.58 21.97
CA ARG A 16 4.21 1.15 22.15
C ARG A 16 2.92 0.46 22.59
N ALA A 17 2.17 1.10 23.50
CA ALA A 17 0.90 0.55 23.98
C ALA A 17 -0.13 0.43 22.84
N TYR A 18 -0.30 1.46 22.03
CA TYR A 18 -1.20 1.39 20.87
C TYR A 18 -0.74 0.35 19.86
N GLY A 19 0.55 0.22 19.63
CA GLY A 19 1.11 -0.84 18.79
C GLY A 19 0.79 -2.24 19.30
N LEU A 20 0.87 -2.46 20.59
CA LEU A 20 0.52 -3.76 21.21
C LEU A 20 -0.98 -4.06 21.11
N ILE A 21 -1.83 -3.04 21.32
CA ILE A 21 -3.28 -3.19 21.19
C ILE A 21 -3.64 -3.53 19.73
N GLN A 22 -3.08 -2.81 18.78
CA GLN A 22 -3.29 -3.05 17.36
C GLN A 22 -2.82 -4.46 16.96
N LEU A 23 -1.69 -4.91 17.48
CA LEU A 23 -1.18 -6.27 17.26
C LEU A 23 -2.14 -7.33 17.79
N ALA A 24 -2.68 -7.13 19.00
CA ALA A 24 -3.63 -8.05 19.61
C ALA A 24 -4.94 -8.13 18.83
N GLU A 25 -5.46 -6.97 18.36
CA GLU A 25 -6.66 -6.92 17.53
C GLU A 25 -6.45 -7.63 16.18
N SER A 26 -5.27 -7.45 15.57
CA SER A 26 -4.91 -8.08 14.31
C SER A 26 -4.80 -9.59 14.44
N GLU A 27 -4.17 -10.07 15.52
CA GLU A 27 -4.10 -11.49 15.84
C GLU A 27 -5.49 -12.10 16.00
N GLN A 28 -6.36 -11.43 16.75
CA GLN A 28 -7.74 -11.88 16.97
C GLN A 28 -8.53 -11.94 15.68
N GLY A 29 -8.34 -10.98 14.77
CA GLY A 29 -8.97 -10.98 13.46
C GLY A 29 -8.50 -12.13 12.57
N LEU A 30 -7.19 -12.29 12.38
CA LEU A 30 -6.63 -13.32 11.50
C LEU A 30 -6.83 -14.73 12.04
N VAL A 31 -6.58 -14.97 13.32
CA VAL A 31 -6.75 -16.29 13.95
C VAL A 31 -8.23 -16.59 14.18
N GLY A 32 -8.99 -15.61 14.65
CA GLY A 32 -10.41 -15.76 14.94
C GLY A 32 -11.26 -16.09 13.71
N GLU A 33 -10.87 -15.59 12.54
CA GLU A 33 -11.51 -15.89 11.26
C GLU A 33 -11.05 -17.24 10.66
N GLY A 34 -10.10 -17.93 11.29
CA GLY A 34 -9.60 -19.21 10.84
C GLY A 34 -8.64 -19.15 9.65
N LEU A 35 -8.22 -17.96 9.23
CA LEU A 35 -7.26 -17.80 8.13
C LEU A 35 -5.86 -18.23 8.54
N LEU A 36 -5.46 -17.92 9.76
CA LEU A 36 -4.15 -18.17 10.31
C LEU A 36 -4.24 -19.11 11.50
N GLU A 37 -3.47 -20.19 11.50
CA GLU A 37 -3.34 -21.07 12.65
C GLU A 37 -2.61 -20.33 13.78
N GLN A 38 -3.03 -20.54 15.03
CA GLN A 38 -2.44 -19.86 16.18
C GLN A 38 -0.93 -20.14 16.29
N SER A 39 -0.49 -21.34 15.97
CA SER A 39 0.94 -21.70 15.96
C SER A 39 1.73 -20.95 14.89
N SER A 40 1.09 -20.52 13.81
CA SER A 40 1.72 -19.82 12.69
C SER A 40 1.96 -18.33 12.95
N VAL A 41 1.37 -17.77 14.00
CA VAL A 41 1.61 -16.38 14.42
C VAL A 41 3.10 -16.12 14.65
N ASN A 42 3.84 -17.12 15.13
CA ASN A 42 5.28 -17.02 15.39
C ASN A 42 6.13 -16.87 14.12
N GLN A 43 5.57 -17.16 12.94
CA GLN A 43 6.27 -16.97 11.67
C GLN A 43 6.37 -15.49 11.26
N PHE A 44 5.59 -14.63 11.88
CA PHE A 44 5.56 -13.21 11.56
C PHE A 44 6.51 -12.41 12.43
N SER A 45 7.20 -11.43 11.81
CA SER A 45 7.69 -10.30 12.58
C SER A 45 6.50 -9.45 13.01
N LYS A 46 6.64 -8.68 14.09
CA LYS A 46 5.58 -7.82 14.62
C LYS A 46 5.04 -6.84 13.55
N ARG A 47 5.96 -6.21 12.80
CA ARG A 47 5.58 -5.27 11.73
C ARG A 47 4.91 -5.97 10.55
N ALA A 48 5.38 -7.16 10.19
CA ALA A 48 4.77 -7.96 9.13
C ALA A 48 3.33 -8.34 9.49
N PHE A 49 3.09 -8.71 10.73
CA PHE A 49 1.75 -9.05 11.21
C PHE A 49 0.78 -7.88 11.10
N LEU A 50 1.21 -6.68 11.53
CA LEU A 50 0.40 -5.47 11.44
C LEU A 50 0.11 -5.09 9.97
N GLU A 51 1.10 -5.15 9.10
CA GLU A 51 0.90 -4.86 7.69
C GLU A 51 -0.03 -5.87 7.01
N THR A 52 0.06 -7.15 7.38
CA THR A 52 -0.85 -8.19 6.89
C THR A 52 -2.30 -7.89 7.28
N ALA A 53 -2.52 -7.45 8.50
CA ALA A 53 -3.86 -7.10 9.00
C ALA A 53 -4.48 -5.94 8.23
N LEU A 54 -3.66 -5.03 7.70
CA LEU A 54 -4.11 -3.88 6.91
C LEU A 54 -4.18 -4.17 5.40
N ALA A 55 -3.72 -5.34 4.96
CA ALA A 55 -3.70 -5.72 3.56
C ALA A 55 -5.09 -6.12 3.05
N ALA A 56 -5.24 -6.18 1.73
CA ALA A 56 -6.46 -6.67 1.11
C ALA A 56 -6.75 -8.13 1.54
N PRO A 57 -8.02 -8.55 1.63
CA PRO A 57 -8.37 -9.90 2.06
C PRO A 57 -7.67 -11.01 1.28
N GLU A 58 -7.52 -10.84 -0.02
CA GLU A 58 -6.85 -11.81 -0.90
C GLU A 58 -5.36 -11.94 -0.55
N VAL A 59 -4.70 -10.83 -0.21
CA VAL A 59 -3.31 -10.83 0.23
C VAL A 59 -3.19 -11.49 1.61
N GLN A 60 -4.13 -11.24 2.51
CA GLN A 60 -4.17 -11.88 3.83
C GLN A 60 -4.23 -13.40 3.71
N VAL A 61 -5.06 -13.91 2.81
CA VAL A 61 -5.18 -15.36 2.55
C VAL A 61 -3.84 -15.93 2.06
N MET A 62 -3.21 -15.29 1.09
CA MET A 62 -1.93 -15.75 0.54
C MET A 62 -0.83 -15.78 1.61
N ILE A 63 -0.76 -14.74 2.43
CA ILE A 63 0.24 -14.64 3.49
C ILE A 63 -0.03 -15.67 4.60
N ALA A 64 -1.31 -15.85 4.98
CA ALA A 64 -1.70 -16.83 5.99
C ALA A 64 -1.37 -18.25 5.54
N GLU A 65 -1.62 -18.60 4.29
CA GLU A 65 -1.23 -19.91 3.73
C GLU A 65 0.28 -20.11 3.80
N ALA A 66 1.07 -19.12 3.40
CA ALA A 66 2.52 -19.20 3.47
C ALA A 66 3.02 -19.40 4.92
N ALA A 67 2.44 -18.69 5.88
CA ALA A 67 2.78 -18.83 7.30
C ALA A 67 2.38 -20.20 7.85
N ASN A 68 1.20 -20.69 7.47
CA ASN A 68 0.72 -22.02 7.89
C ASN A 68 1.60 -23.14 7.31
N GLU A 69 2.24 -22.91 6.17
CA GLU A 69 3.24 -23.81 5.59
C GLU A 69 4.62 -23.71 6.27
N GLY A 70 4.77 -22.86 7.28
CA GLY A 70 6.00 -22.69 8.02
C GLY A 70 6.96 -21.66 7.45
N GLN A 71 6.55 -20.87 6.47
CA GLN A 71 7.37 -19.80 5.93
C GLN A 71 7.46 -18.63 6.91
N GLU A 72 8.64 -18.06 7.02
CA GLU A 72 8.86 -16.85 7.82
C GLU A 72 8.36 -15.62 7.07
N ILE A 73 7.49 -14.84 7.71
CA ILE A 73 6.86 -13.69 7.09
C ILE A 73 7.50 -12.39 7.58
N THR A 74 8.18 -11.69 6.69
CA THR A 74 8.79 -10.39 6.97
C THR A 74 7.95 -9.27 6.38
N ARG A 75 8.13 -8.05 6.89
CA ARG A 75 7.50 -6.84 6.35
C ARG A 75 7.76 -6.68 4.84
N LYS A 76 8.99 -6.99 4.43
CA LYS A 76 9.39 -6.91 3.02
C LYS A 76 8.59 -7.86 2.14
N GLN A 77 8.34 -9.08 2.62
CA GLN A 77 7.51 -10.06 1.90
C GLN A 77 6.06 -9.63 1.81
N VAL A 78 5.49 -9.09 2.89
CA VAL A 78 4.12 -8.57 2.88
C VAL A 78 3.98 -7.43 1.86
N ARG A 79 4.92 -6.51 1.84
CA ARG A 79 4.92 -5.40 0.88
C ARG A 79 5.04 -5.89 -0.54
N ARG A 80 5.92 -6.85 -0.79
CA ARG A 80 6.11 -7.44 -2.12
C ARG A 80 4.83 -8.10 -2.63
N LEU A 81 4.18 -8.91 -1.81
CA LEU A 81 2.92 -9.57 -2.17
C LEU A 81 1.80 -8.57 -2.39
N THR A 82 1.74 -7.52 -1.56
CA THR A 82 0.77 -6.43 -1.74
C THR A 82 1.01 -5.70 -3.05
N ASP A 83 2.26 -5.40 -3.38
CA ASP A 83 2.63 -4.73 -4.63
C ASP A 83 2.31 -5.61 -5.85
N ASP A 84 2.60 -6.90 -5.78
CA ASP A 84 2.27 -7.86 -6.84
C ASP A 84 0.76 -7.93 -7.07
N PHE A 85 -0.01 -8.03 -6.00
CA PHE A 85 -1.48 -8.05 -6.07
C PHE A 85 -2.03 -6.75 -6.66
N THR A 86 -1.57 -5.61 -6.17
CA THR A 86 -1.99 -4.29 -6.64
C THR A 86 -1.70 -4.13 -8.14
N SER A 87 -0.52 -4.52 -8.58
CA SER A 87 -0.10 -4.42 -9.99
C SER A 87 -0.96 -5.28 -10.91
N ALA A 88 -1.40 -6.43 -10.43
CA ALA A 88 -2.18 -7.39 -11.20
C ALA A 88 -3.69 -7.07 -11.23
N THR A 89 -4.20 -6.30 -10.28
CA THR A 89 -5.66 -6.18 -10.08
C THR A 89 -6.18 -4.75 -9.98
N SER A 90 -5.34 -3.73 -9.84
CA SER A 90 -5.81 -2.36 -9.61
C SER A 90 -6.69 -1.84 -10.76
N PRO A 91 -7.90 -1.33 -10.47
CA PRO A 91 -8.76 -0.72 -11.48
C PRO A 91 -8.22 0.61 -12.02
N LEU A 92 -7.23 1.21 -11.35
CA LEU A 92 -6.56 2.43 -11.83
C LEU A 92 -5.66 2.17 -13.02
N LEU A 93 -5.29 0.92 -13.26
CA LEU A 93 -4.44 0.52 -14.38
C LEU A 93 -5.29 0.07 -15.58
N PRO A 94 -4.85 0.34 -16.83
CA PRO A 94 -5.46 -0.27 -17.99
C PRO A 94 -5.21 -1.79 -18.01
N ASP A 95 -6.07 -2.51 -18.71
CA ASP A 95 -6.00 -3.99 -18.81
C ASP A 95 -4.65 -4.47 -19.33
N GLU A 96 -4.06 -3.76 -20.27
CA GLU A 96 -2.78 -4.07 -20.89
C GLU A 96 -1.65 -4.13 -19.84
N ILE A 97 -1.66 -3.19 -18.89
CA ILE A 97 -0.65 -3.17 -17.83
C ILE A 97 -0.91 -4.28 -16.81
N ARG A 98 -2.16 -4.46 -16.38
CA ARG A 98 -2.52 -5.53 -15.45
C ARG A 98 -2.14 -6.90 -16.00
N GLN A 99 -2.44 -7.14 -17.26
CA GLN A 99 -2.11 -8.40 -17.94
C GLN A 99 -0.59 -8.63 -17.98
N ARG A 100 0.18 -7.62 -18.35
CA ARG A 100 1.65 -7.72 -18.37
C ARG A 100 2.23 -7.96 -16.97
N ALA A 101 1.65 -7.34 -15.94
CA ALA A 101 2.04 -7.60 -14.57
C ALA A 101 1.74 -9.04 -14.14
N GLN A 102 0.58 -9.57 -14.51
CA GLN A 102 0.19 -10.96 -14.26
C GLN A 102 1.13 -11.96 -14.96
N GLU A 103 1.62 -11.63 -16.14
CA GLU A 103 2.56 -12.43 -16.92
C GLU A 103 4.03 -12.22 -16.50
N ASN A 104 4.29 -11.45 -15.45
CA ASN A 104 5.62 -11.09 -14.96
C ASN A 104 6.49 -10.32 -15.98
N LEU A 105 5.86 -9.66 -16.95
CA LEU A 105 6.55 -8.82 -17.94
C LEU A 105 6.84 -7.42 -17.41
N LEU A 106 6.10 -6.96 -16.40
CA LEU A 106 6.30 -5.68 -15.72
C LEU A 106 6.56 -5.94 -14.23
N PRO A 107 7.68 -5.42 -13.67
CA PRO A 107 7.98 -5.58 -12.26
C PRO A 107 6.97 -4.81 -11.39
N SER A 108 6.47 -5.42 -10.33
CA SER A 108 5.55 -4.76 -9.40
C SER A 108 6.16 -3.55 -8.71
N LYS A 109 7.48 -3.55 -8.47
CA LYS A 109 8.18 -2.40 -7.90
C LYS A 109 8.16 -1.15 -8.80
N VAL A 110 7.84 -1.32 -10.10
CA VAL A 110 7.64 -0.21 -11.05
C VAL A 110 6.17 0.17 -11.14
N VAL A 111 5.28 -0.82 -11.17
CA VAL A 111 3.83 -0.63 -11.36
C VAL A 111 3.13 -0.15 -10.08
N ALA A 112 3.47 -0.71 -8.92
CA ALA A 112 2.82 -0.35 -7.66
C ALA A 112 3.00 1.14 -7.29
N PRO A 113 4.18 1.78 -7.45
CA PRO A 113 4.31 3.22 -7.25
C PRO A 113 3.40 4.04 -8.15
N LEU A 114 3.20 3.62 -9.40
CA LEU A 114 2.26 4.26 -10.32
C LEU A 114 0.84 4.26 -9.75
N VAL A 115 0.38 3.13 -9.24
CA VAL A 115 -0.96 3.01 -8.63
C VAL A 115 -1.08 3.95 -7.43
N ARG A 116 -0.08 4.00 -6.57
CA ARG A 116 -0.09 4.89 -5.40
C ARG A 116 -0.21 6.36 -5.81
N GLU A 117 0.54 6.79 -6.82
CA GLU A 117 0.48 8.17 -7.28
C GLU A 117 -0.82 8.50 -8.01
N LEU A 118 -1.33 7.60 -8.85
CA LEU A 118 -2.62 7.77 -9.52
C LEU A 118 -3.77 7.87 -8.52
N SER A 119 -3.74 7.12 -7.43
CA SER A 119 -4.80 7.14 -6.42
C SER A 119 -4.97 8.50 -5.75
N LYS A 120 -3.95 9.35 -5.78
CA LYS A 120 -3.97 10.71 -5.21
C LYS A 120 -4.54 11.75 -6.17
N LEU A 121 -4.78 11.40 -7.43
CA LEU A 121 -5.25 12.31 -8.46
C LEU A 121 -6.77 12.26 -8.63
N PRO A 122 -7.40 13.36 -9.11
CA PRO A 122 -8.80 13.34 -9.52
C PRO A 122 -9.06 12.33 -10.64
N GLU A 123 -10.29 11.84 -10.72
CA GLU A 123 -10.69 10.80 -11.67
C GLU A 123 -10.42 11.15 -13.12
N LEU A 124 -10.63 12.40 -13.53
CA LEU A 124 -10.37 12.84 -14.90
C LEU A 124 -8.90 12.70 -15.28
N GLN A 125 -8.00 13.05 -14.36
CA GLN A 125 -6.55 12.90 -14.57
C GLN A 125 -6.14 11.44 -14.57
N GLN A 126 -6.73 10.62 -13.70
CA GLN A 126 -6.50 9.19 -13.71
C GLN A 126 -6.86 8.57 -15.07
N GLU A 127 -7.98 8.98 -15.64
CA GLU A 127 -8.42 8.48 -16.92
C GLU A 127 -7.50 8.91 -18.07
N ASP A 128 -7.05 10.17 -18.07
CA ASP A 128 -6.10 10.67 -19.06
C ASP A 128 -4.79 9.88 -19.02
N PHE A 129 -4.25 9.58 -17.85
CA PHE A 129 -3.05 8.77 -17.71
C PHE A 129 -3.29 7.32 -18.13
N ARG A 130 -4.46 6.74 -17.86
CA ARG A 130 -4.79 5.40 -18.34
C ARG A 130 -4.74 5.31 -19.87
N LYS A 131 -5.22 6.34 -20.57
CA LYS A 131 -5.14 6.40 -22.04
C LYS A 131 -3.70 6.42 -22.52
N VAL A 132 -2.84 7.23 -21.91
CA VAL A 132 -1.42 7.31 -22.23
C VAL A 132 -0.75 5.94 -22.01
N LEU A 133 -1.02 5.29 -20.88
CA LEU A 133 -0.45 3.99 -20.52
C LEU A 133 -0.96 2.86 -21.41
N ARG A 134 -2.19 2.96 -21.90
CA ARG A 134 -2.77 1.99 -22.85
C ARG A 134 -2.03 2.01 -24.17
N ASP A 135 -1.66 3.20 -24.63
CA ASP A 135 -0.94 3.37 -25.91
C ASP A 135 0.51 2.89 -25.80
N GLU A 136 1.15 3.09 -24.66
CA GLU A 136 2.53 2.66 -24.41
C GLU A 136 2.64 2.00 -23.03
N PRO A 137 2.27 0.71 -22.90
CA PRO A 137 2.30 -0.01 -21.62
C PRO A 137 3.71 -0.55 -21.32
N GLU A 138 4.72 0.31 -21.33
CA GLU A 138 6.13 -0.04 -21.17
C GLU A 138 6.72 0.62 -19.92
N ILE A 139 7.80 0.03 -19.39
CA ILE A 139 8.45 0.45 -18.14
C ILE A 139 8.80 1.94 -18.15
N ASP A 140 9.40 2.44 -19.22
CA ASP A 140 9.81 3.84 -19.28
C ASP A 140 8.63 4.79 -19.24
N ARG A 141 7.54 4.47 -19.94
CA ARG A 141 6.31 5.27 -19.89
C ARG A 141 5.66 5.21 -18.51
N ILE A 142 5.65 4.05 -17.87
CA ILE A 142 5.13 3.88 -16.51
C ILE A 142 5.91 4.77 -15.53
N LYS A 143 7.23 4.78 -15.63
CA LYS A 143 8.08 5.63 -14.78
C LYS A 143 7.81 7.12 -15.04
N ASP A 144 7.66 7.53 -16.29
CA ASP A 144 7.34 8.92 -16.66
C ASP A 144 6.01 9.36 -16.08
N VAL A 145 4.98 8.54 -16.22
CA VAL A 145 3.64 8.84 -15.67
C VAL A 145 3.68 8.90 -14.15
N THR A 146 4.38 7.98 -13.50
CA THR A 146 4.56 7.98 -12.04
C THR A 146 5.20 9.28 -11.57
N HIS A 147 6.25 9.70 -12.24
CA HIS A 147 6.96 10.94 -11.93
C HIS A 147 6.07 12.17 -12.13
N THR A 148 5.36 12.23 -13.25
CA THR A 148 4.43 13.33 -13.57
C THR A 148 3.28 13.39 -12.56
N ALA A 149 2.68 12.26 -12.24
CA ALA A 149 1.60 12.17 -11.25
C ALA A 149 2.05 12.66 -9.87
N ARG A 150 3.24 12.27 -9.45
CA ARG A 150 3.84 12.74 -8.20
C ARG A 150 4.06 14.24 -8.19
N TRP A 151 4.55 14.78 -9.29
CA TRP A 151 4.75 16.22 -9.44
C TRP A 151 3.43 16.98 -9.36
N ILE A 152 2.37 16.50 -10.01
CA ILE A 152 1.03 17.10 -9.96
C ILE A 152 0.50 17.11 -8.52
N THR A 153 0.64 16.00 -7.80
CA THR A 153 0.21 15.90 -6.39
C THR A 153 0.94 16.94 -5.53
N LYS A 154 2.25 17.05 -5.67
CA LYS A 154 3.05 18.04 -4.94
C LYS A 154 2.64 19.47 -5.27
N ALA A 155 2.41 19.78 -6.53
CA ALA A 155 1.97 21.09 -6.97
C ALA A 155 0.59 21.44 -6.41
N THR A 156 -0.32 20.47 -6.33
CA THR A 156 -1.65 20.63 -5.74
C THR A 156 -1.58 20.86 -4.23
N GLU A 157 -0.71 20.14 -3.51
CA GLU A 157 -0.47 20.35 -2.08
C GLU A 157 0.09 21.73 -1.79
N SER A 158 0.88 22.30 -2.70
CA SER A 158 1.40 23.66 -2.66
C SER A 158 0.48 24.69 -3.33
N GLY A 159 -0.78 24.36 -3.54
CA GLY A 159 -1.71 25.03 -4.45
C GLY A 159 -1.95 26.51 -4.20
N VAL A 160 -1.84 26.99 -2.94
CA VAL A 160 -2.01 28.40 -2.62
C VAL A 160 -0.91 29.25 -3.28
N ALA A 161 0.34 28.81 -3.22
CA ALA A 161 1.46 29.49 -3.86
C ALA A 161 1.36 29.47 -5.39
N VAL A 162 0.95 28.33 -5.96
CA VAL A 162 0.75 28.18 -7.42
C VAL A 162 -0.38 29.08 -7.91
N ARG A 163 -1.51 29.13 -7.20
CA ARG A 163 -2.64 30.00 -7.54
C ARG A 163 -2.27 31.47 -7.49
N ALA A 164 -1.55 31.89 -6.45
CA ALA A 164 -1.09 33.26 -6.32
C ALA A 164 -0.15 33.66 -7.47
N PHE A 165 0.72 32.74 -7.91
CA PHE A 165 1.61 32.96 -9.05
C PHE A 165 0.85 33.11 -10.36
N GLN A 166 -0.12 32.24 -10.62
CA GLN A 166 -0.95 32.30 -11.82
C GLN A 166 -1.79 33.59 -11.89
N GLN A 167 -2.33 34.06 -10.79
CA GLN A 167 -3.04 35.33 -10.72
C GLN A 167 -2.11 36.50 -11.01
N GLY A 168 -0.90 36.47 -10.51
CA GLY A 168 0.11 37.51 -10.77
C GLY A 168 0.52 37.58 -12.24
N GLU A 169 0.53 36.44 -12.96
CA GLU A 169 0.82 36.43 -14.40
C GLU A 169 -0.31 36.97 -15.28
N LEU A 170 -1.55 36.88 -14.81
CA LEU A 170 -2.74 37.34 -15.53
C LEU A 170 -3.00 38.83 -15.34
N ASP A 171 -2.46 39.43 -14.30
CA ASP A 171 -2.55 40.85 -14.01
C ASP A 171 -1.42 41.63 -14.68
#